data_7bf476edc2517e48373aa883eba5206b
#
_entry.id   7bf476edc2517e48373aa883eba5206b
#
_cell.length_a   1.000
_cell.length_b   1.000
_cell.length_c   1.000
_cell.angle_alpha   90.00
_cell.angle_beta   90.00
_cell.angle_gamma   90.00
#
_symmetry.space_group_name_H-M   'P 1'
#
loop_
_entity.id
_entity.type
_entity.pdbx_description
1 polymer ?
#
loop_
_entity_poly.entity_id
_entity_poly.type
_entity_poly.pdbx_seq_one_letter_code
_entity_poly.pdbx_strand_id
1 'polypeptide(L)'
;LTDMAEPPIAELEALDQRAAGTISELGLSAQTIDLLRDRAHLKAYYLNDPAGAVALLEEGIALPTIDPKTKAQLKLDLGDVHLLAGDMWDASLLYSQVDLDFKYDMLGHEARLRNAKVSFYAGDFLWAQAQLQVLKSSTSKLIANDAMELSLRITDNLGLDSNSVPLSYFARAELLRYQHRYDESLAVLDSLNEAFPGHALGDDILYERYRIAYARHRYEEAAGHLTKLLELFPFDILVDNALLDLGRLYEERLNDTEKAMKTYERLLFEQTGSIFVPEARTRYRRLRGDDLDGPPEPAAPSPQP
;
A
#
# COMPACT_ATOMS: atom_id res chain seq x y z
N LEU A 1 -17.84 10.59 -6.84
CA LEU A 1 -17.25 9.61 -7.80
C LEU A 1 -17.67 8.22 -7.39
N THR A 2 -18.97 8.05 -7.23
CA THR A 2 -19.65 6.78 -6.98
C THR A 2 -19.86 6.10 -8.31
N ASP A 3 -19.65 4.79 -8.36
CA ASP A 3 -19.99 3.91 -9.49
C ASP A 3 -19.15 4.09 -10.78
N MET A 4 -17.84 4.10 -10.66
CA MET A 4 -17.06 3.72 -11.84
C MET A 4 -16.70 2.24 -11.70
N ALA A 5 -17.48 1.38 -12.39
CA ALA A 5 -16.95 0.12 -12.86
C ALA A 5 -15.57 0.38 -13.47
N GLU A 6 -14.63 -0.56 -13.36
CA GLU A 6 -13.33 -0.39 -14.03
C GLU A 6 -13.57 0.06 -15.47
N PRO A 7 -12.88 1.13 -15.92
CA PRO A 7 -13.08 1.58 -17.28
C PRO A 7 -12.73 0.43 -18.24
N PRO A 8 -13.52 0.24 -19.30
CA PRO A 8 -13.25 -0.79 -20.29
C PRO A 8 -11.79 -0.70 -20.78
N ILE A 9 -11.14 -1.81 -21.01
CA ILE A 9 -9.75 -1.86 -21.51
C ILE A 9 -9.57 -0.96 -22.73
N ALA A 10 -10.57 -0.93 -23.63
CA ALA A 10 -10.54 -0.06 -24.82
C ALA A 10 -10.46 1.45 -24.47
N GLU A 11 -11.05 1.89 -23.36
CA GLU A 11 -10.95 3.29 -22.90
C GLU A 11 -9.56 3.58 -22.34
N LEU A 12 -8.97 2.62 -21.63
CA LEU A 12 -7.61 2.72 -21.11
C LEU A 12 -6.58 2.73 -22.25
N GLU A 13 -6.75 1.88 -23.24
CA GLU A 13 -5.92 1.90 -24.46
C GLU A 13 -6.06 3.22 -25.23
N ALA A 14 -7.28 3.76 -25.37
CA ALA A 14 -7.50 5.05 -25.98
C ALA A 14 -6.87 6.21 -25.18
N LEU A 15 -6.83 6.10 -23.86
CA LEU A 15 -6.14 7.05 -23.00
C LEU A 15 -4.63 7.00 -23.21
N ASP A 16 -4.03 5.81 -23.25
CA ASP A 16 -2.59 5.62 -23.53
C ASP A 16 -2.23 6.21 -24.89
N GLN A 17 -3.04 5.93 -25.93
CA GLN A 17 -2.81 6.46 -27.27
C GLN A 17 -2.88 7.99 -27.33
N ARG A 18 -3.87 8.61 -26.66
CA ARG A 18 -3.97 10.07 -26.57
C ARG A 18 -2.77 10.69 -25.88
N ALA A 19 -2.36 10.11 -24.75
CA ALA A 19 -1.19 10.56 -24.02
C ALA A 19 0.10 10.40 -24.86
N ALA A 20 0.22 9.29 -25.60
CA ALA A 20 1.31 9.08 -26.57
C ALA A 20 1.34 10.16 -27.65
N GLY A 21 0.18 10.47 -28.24
CA GLY A 21 0.04 11.53 -29.24
C GLY A 21 0.47 12.89 -28.70
N THR A 22 0.03 13.24 -27.50
CA THR A 22 0.40 14.50 -26.84
C THR A 22 1.91 14.60 -26.60
N ILE A 23 2.56 13.52 -26.14
CA ILE A 23 4.02 13.49 -25.96
C ILE A 23 4.73 13.60 -27.33
N SER A 24 4.19 12.97 -28.38
CA SER A 24 4.76 13.05 -29.72
C SER A 24 4.68 14.48 -30.31
N GLU A 25 3.60 15.20 -30.05
CA GLU A 25 3.39 16.57 -30.53
C GLU A 25 4.23 17.60 -29.79
N LEU A 26 4.31 17.49 -28.45
CA LEU A 26 5.01 18.46 -27.60
C LEU A 26 6.48 18.13 -27.35
N GLY A 27 6.89 16.93 -27.69
CA GLY A 27 8.20 16.37 -27.37
C GLY A 27 8.27 15.87 -25.92
N LEU A 28 9.15 14.89 -25.68
CA LEU A 28 9.44 14.41 -24.33
C LEU A 28 10.37 15.41 -23.63
N SER A 29 9.92 15.94 -22.50
CA SER A 29 10.58 17.02 -21.75
C SER A 29 10.14 17.03 -20.29
N ALA A 30 10.71 17.91 -19.49
CA ALA A 30 10.26 18.11 -18.10
C ALA A 30 8.76 18.47 -17.97
N GLN A 31 8.14 19.02 -19.01
CA GLN A 31 6.72 19.38 -19.02
C GLN A 31 5.79 18.19 -19.31
N THR A 32 6.29 17.17 -20.01
CA THR A 32 5.51 15.98 -20.41
C THR A 32 5.90 14.73 -19.63
N ILE A 33 6.85 14.84 -18.70
CA ILE A 33 7.38 13.69 -17.95
C ILE A 33 6.34 13.03 -17.05
N ASP A 34 5.45 13.81 -16.44
CA ASP A 34 4.37 13.27 -15.61
C ASP A 34 3.38 12.46 -16.47
N LEU A 35 3.08 12.94 -17.68
CA LEU A 35 2.24 12.21 -18.62
C LEU A 35 2.90 10.88 -19.05
N LEU A 36 4.22 10.85 -19.21
CA LEU A 36 4.96 9.61 -19.49
C LEU A 36 4.88 8.63 -18.29
N ARG A 37 4.99 9.14 -17.06
CA ARG A 37 4.84 8.34 -15.84
C ARG A 37 3.43 7.74 -15.73
N ASP A 38 2.40 8.54 -15.99
CA ASP A 38 1.00 8.09 -15.99
C ASP A 38 0.78 7.00 -17.04
N ARG A 39 1.39 7.14 -18.24
CA ARG A 39 1.36 6.10 -19.27
C ARG A 39 2.04 4.82 -18.81
N ALA A 40 3.22 4.91 -18.21
CA ALA A 40 3.94 3.75 -17.69
C ALA A 40 3.12 3.03 -16.61
N HIS A 41 2.51 3.78 -15.69
CA HIS A 41 1.62 3.24 -14.68
C HIS A 41 0.40 2.53 -15.31
N LEU A 42 -0.25 3.17 -16.27
CA LEU A 42 -1.38 2.59 -17.00
C LEU A 42 -1.00 1.28 -17.70
N LYS A 43 0.15 1.24 -18.38
CA LYS A 43 0.65 0.03 -19.05
C LYS A 43 0.95 -1.10 -18.07
N ALA A 44 1.66 -0.81 -16.98
CA ALA A 44 2.08 -1.83 -16.02
C ALA A 44 0.90 -2.44 -15.26
N TYR A 45 -0.01 -1.62 -14.74
CA TYR A 45 -1.00 -2.05 -13.76
C TYR A 45 -2.39 -2.34 -14.34
N TYR A 46 -2.70 -1.79 -15.52
CA TYR A 46 -4.04 -1.92 -16.13
C TYR A 46 -4.04 -2.58 -17.52
N LEU A 47 -2.99 -2.37 -18.32
CA LEU A 47 -2.91 -2.93 -19.68
C LEU A 47 -2.06 -4.21 -19.75
N ASN A 48 -1.57 -4.71 -18.61
CA ASN A 48 -0.72 -5.90 -18.51
C ASN A 48 0.50 -5.85 -19.46
N ASP A 49 1.10 -4.66 -19.59
CA ASP A 49 2.29 -4.40 -20.43
C ASP A 49 3.44 -3.82 -19.58
N PRO A 50 4.02 -4.59 -18.64
CA PRO A 50 5.14 -4.12 -17.85
C PRO A 50 6.39 -3.82 -18.68
N ALA A 51 6.61 -4.55 -19.79
CA ALA A 51 7.75 -4.29 -20.67
C ALA A 51 7.66 -2.92 -21.34
N GLY A 52 6.46 -2.55 -21.83
CA GLY A 52 6.23 -1.21 -22.38
C GLY A 52 6.35 -0.10 -21.32
N ALA A 53 5.96 -0.38 -20.07
CA ALA A 53 6.16 0.55 -18.96
C ALA A 53 7.64 0.76 -18.64
N VAL A 54 8.43 -0.31 -18.58
CA VAL A 54 9.90 -0.25 -18.38
C VAL A 54 10.53 0.63 -19.43
N ALA A 55 10.24 0.38 -20.74
CA ALA A 55 10.81 1.16 -21.83
C ALA A 55 10.51 2.67 -21.72
N LEU A 56 9.28 3.04 -21.36
CA LEU A 56 8.91 4.44 -21.14
C LEU A 56 9.68 5.07 -19.98
N LEU A 57 9.78 4.39 -18.86
CA LEU A 57 10.48 4.93 -17.69
C LEU A 57 11.98 5.06 -17.93
N GLU A 58 12.60 4.11 -18.62
CA GLU A 58 14.01 4.20 -19.02
C GLU A 58 14.25 5.37 -20.01
N GLU A 59 13.35 5.59 -20.95
CA GLU A 59 13.39 6.76 -21.85
C GLU A 59 13.34 8.07 -21.04
N GLY A 60 12.43 8.17 -20.07
CA GLY A 60 12.34 9.32 -19.17
C GLY A 60 13.61 9.53 -18.35
N ILE A 61 14.16 8.46 -17.76
CA ILE A 61 15.40 8.50 -16.96
C ILE A 61 16.61 8.95 -17.80
N ALA A 62 16.64 8.61 -19.07
CA ALA A 62 17.72 8.96 -20.00
C ALA A 62 17.71 10.45 -20.39
N LEU A 63 16.64 11.20 -20.15
CA LEU A 63 16.55 12.61 -20.48
C LEU A 63 17.56 13.44 -19.66
N PRO A 64 18.44 14.22 -20.31
CA PRO A 64 19.43 15.03 -19.62
C PRO A 64 18.83 16.29 -18.94
N THR A 65 17.61 16.67 -19.33
CA THR A 65 16.98 17.94 -18.95
C THR A 65 16.08 17.85 -17.71
N ILE A 66 15.83 16.66 -17.19
CA ILE A 66 15.01 16.49 -15.97
C ILE A 66 15.88 16.67 -14.72
N ASP A 67 15.25 17.24 -13.68
CA ASP A 67 15.90 17.44 -12.40
C ASP A 67 16.15 16.12 -11.64
N PRO A 68 17.07 16.10 -10.67
CA PRO A 68 17.43 14.88 -9.95
C PRO A 68 16.28 14.24 -9.18
N LYS A 69 15.32 15.02 -8.65
CA LYS A 69 14.17 14.48 -7.90
C LYS A 69 13.20 13.76 -8.83
N THR A 70 12.89 14.36 -9.98
CA THR A 70 12.06 13.72 -11.01
C THR A 70 12.73 12.45 -11.51
N LYS A 71 14.04 12.46 -11.73
CA LYS A 71 14.79 11.26 -12.14
C LYS A 71 14.73 10.16 -11.06
N ALA A 72 14.84 10.51 -9.80
CA ALA A 72 14.72 9.57 -8.69
C ALA A 72 13.29 8.99 -8.61
N GLN A 73 12.27 9.81 -8.83
CA GLN A 73 10.89 9.34 -8.88
C GLN A 73 10.66 8.33 -10.00
N LEU A 74 11.17 8.59 -11.21
CA LEU A 74 11.13 7.64 -12.32
C LEU A 74 11.85 6.32 -11.98
N LYS A 75 12.98 6.38 -11.24
CA LYS A 75 13.67 5.17 -10.78
C LYS A 75 12.84 4.38 -9.78
N LEU A 76 12.08 5.05 -8.88
CA LEU A 76 11.17 4.37 -7.97
C LEU A 76 10.05 3.68 -8.73
N ASP A 77 9.43 4.39 -9.68
CA ASP A 77 8.37 3.84 -10.52
C ASP A 77 8.87 2.65 -11.35
N LEU A 78 10.08 2.74 -11.90
CA LEU A 78 10.72 1.64 -12.64
C LEU A 78 11.00 0.43 -11.73
N GLY A 79 11.45 0.67 -10.50
CA GLY A 79 11.63 -0.39 -9.50
C GLY A 79 10.32 -1.08 -9.15
N ASP A 80 9.22 -0.33 -9.02
CA ASP A 80 7.88 -0.89 -8.78
C ASP A 80 7.43 -1.79 -9.95
N VAL A 81 7.67 -1.36 -11.20
CA VAL A 81 7.35 -2.16 -12.39
C VAL A 81 8.21 -3.44 -12.47
N HIS A 82 9.50 -3.37 -12.15
CA HIS A 82 10.35 -4.56 -12.07
C HIS A 82 9.87 -5.53 -11.00
N LEU A 83 9.50 -5.04 -9.82
CA LEU A 83 8.96 -5.88 -8.75
C LEU A 83 7.64 -6.56 -9.18
N LEU A 84 6.77 -5.82 -9.88
CA LEU A 84 5.54 -6.35 -10.46
C LEU A 84 5.83 -7.46 -11.49
N ALA A 85 6.83 -7.27 -12.34
CA ALA A 85 7.27 -8.25 -13.34
C ALA A 85 7.99 -9.49 -12.75
N GLY A 86 8.43 -9.41 -11.49
CA GLY A 86 9.16 -10.48 -10.81
C GLY A 86 10.66 -10.26 -10.69
N ASP A 87 11.17 -9.15 -11.21
CA ASP A 87 12.59 -8.80 -11.24
C ASP A 87 13.01 -8.06 -9.95
N MET A 88 12.94 -8.78 -8.81
CA MET A 88 13.17 -8.21 -7.47
C MET A 88 14.54 -7.54 -7.31
N TRP A 89 15.58 -8.07 -7.97
CA TRP A 89 16.94 -7.55 -7.82
C TRP A 89 17.14 -6.24 -8.57
N ASP A 90 16.53 -6.08 -9.74
CA ASP A 90 16.54 -4.83 -10.50
C ASP A 90 15.75 -3.75 -9.74
N ALA A 91 14.62 -4.12 -9.14
CA ALA A 91 13.88 -3.23 -8.23
C ALA A 91 14.74 -2.77 -7.05
N SER A 92 15.40 -3.71 -6.35
CA SER A 92 16.28 -3.42 -5.20
C SER A 92 17.44 -2.50 -5.58
N LEU A 93 18.04 -2.71 -6.76
CA LEU A 93 19.12 -1.87 -7.26
C LEU A 93 18.68 -0.43 -7.46
N LEU A 94 17.52 -0.22 -8.09
CA LEU A 94 16.96 1.10 -8.35
C LEU A 94 16.60 1.83 -7.05
N TYR A 95 15.95 1.14 -6.10
CA TYR A 95 15.65 1.71 -4.78
C TYR A 95 16.92 2.07 -4.01
N SER A 96 17.96 1.21 -4.07
CA SER A 96 19.24 1.49 -3.40
C SER A 96 19.94 2.72 -3.98
N GLN A 97 19.86 2.94 -5.30
CA GLN A 97 20.40 4.16 -5.92
C GLN A 97 19.69 5.41 -5.40
N VAL A 98 18.36 5.39 -5.33
CA VAL A 98 17.58 6.54 -4.84
C VAL A 98 17.83 6.77 -3.34
N ASP A 99 17.86 5.72 -2.52
CA ASP A 99 18.19 5.82 -1.09
C ASP A 99 19.58 6.45 -0.87
N LEU A 100 20.56 6.09 -1.68
CA LEU A 100 21.92 6.63 -1.58
C LEU A 100 21.99 8.10 -1.98
N ASP A 101 21.35 8.45 -3.12
CA ASP A 101 21.36 9.80 -3.68
C ASP A 101 20.55 10.80 -2.81
N PHE A 102 19.50 10.32 -2.12
CA PHE A 102 18.56 11.12 -1.33
C PHE A 102 18.48 10.70 0.15
N LYS A 103 19.60 10.27 0.72
CA LYS A 103 19.71 9.64 2.05
C LYS A 103 18.97 10.36 3.19
N TYR A 104 18.89 11.69 3.14
CA TYR A 104 18.28 12.52 4.19
C TYR A 104 16.97 13.18 3.76
N ASP A 105 16.47 12.84 2.59
CA ASP A 105 15.20 13.33 2.03
C ASP A 105 14.10 12.26 2.23
N MET A 106 12.86 12.71 2.23
CA MET A 106 11.71 11.82 2.29
C MET A 106 11.70 10.79 1.14
N LEU A 107 12.18 11.19 -0.04
CA LEU A 107 12.29 10.31 -1.21
C LEU A 107 13.26 9.13 -0.97
N GLY A 108 14.39 9.39 -0.30
CA GLY A 108 15.33 8.32 0.09
C GLY A 108 14.74 7.41 1.18
N HIS A 109 13.99 7.96 2.12
CA HIS A 109 13.27 7.14 3.11
C HIS A 109 12.21 6.25 2.45
N GLU A 110 11.50 6.76 1.45
CA GLU A 110 10.54 5.97 0.66
C GLU A 110 11.24 4.86 -0.12
N ALA A 111 12.36 5.16 -0.77
CA ALA A 111 13.18 4.18 -1.46
C ALA A 111 13.66 3.07 -0.52
N ARG A 112 14.15 3.43 0.66
CA ARG A 112 14.59 2.48 1.68
C ARG A 112 13.45 1.59 2.18
N LEU A 113 12.25 2.14 2.36
CA LEU A 113 11.09 1.35 2.76
C LEU A 113 10.73 0.31 1.69
N ARG A 114 10.73 0.71 0.40
CA ARG A 114 10.51 -0.21 -0.73
C ARG A 114 11.59 -1.30 -0.78
N ASN A 115 12.85 -0.93 -0.57
CA ASN A 115 13.95 -1.89 -0.55
C ASN A 115 13.88 -2.85 0.65
N ALA A 116 13.44 -2.37 1.82
CA ALA A 116 13.18 -3.23 2.98
C ALA A 116 12.05 -4.25 2.68
N LYS A 117 11.00 -3.84 1.96
CA LYS A 117 9.94 -4.75 1.50
C LYS A 117 10.48 -5.81 0.52
N VAL A 118 11.35 -5.44 -0.42
CA VAL A 118 12.01 -6.42 -1.31
C VAL A 118 12.84 -7.41 -0.50
N SER A 119 13.62 -6.95 0.48
CA SER A 119 14.39 -7.83 1.36
C SER A 119 13.48 -8.79 2.15
N PHE A 120 12.34 -8.30 2.62
CA PHE A 120 11.30 -9.11 3.27
C PHE A 120 10.75 -10.19 2.32
N TYR A 121 10.41 -9.84 1.08
CA TYR A 121 9.93 -10.77 0.07
C TYR A 121 10.98 -11.83 -0.31
N ALA A 122 12.24 -11.47 -0.30
CA ALA A 122 13.37 -12.39 -0.52
C ALA A 122 13.65 -13.32 0.68
N GLY A 123 12.99 -13.11 1.83
CA GLY A 123 13.23 -13.88 3.06
C GLY A 123 14.46 -13.41 3.85
N ASP A 124 15.09 -12.30 3.44
CA ASP A 124 16.21 -11.70 4.19
C ASP A 124 15.67 -10.76 5.28
N PHE A 125 15.03 -11.37 6.28
CA PHE A 125 14.34 -10.63 7.34
C PHE A 125 15.29 -9.80 8.21
N LEU A 126 16.52 -10.26 8.41
CA LEU A 126 17.50 -9.50 9.20
C LEU A 126 17.93 -8.22 8.48
N TRP A 127 18.12 -8.29 7.17
CA TRP A 127 18.46 -7.11 6.38
C TRP A 127 17.27 -6.16 6.24
N ALA A 128 16.07 -6.70 6.03
CA ALA A 128 14.85 -5.90 6.08
C ALA A 128 14.74 -5.13 7.39
N GLN A 129 14.93 -5.81 8.52
CA GLN A 129 14.87 -5.22 9.86
C GLN A 129 15.91 -4.11 10.07
N ALA A 130 17.13 -4.29 9.59
CA ALA A 130 18.18 -3.28 9.67
C ALA A 130 17.82 -1.99 8.91
N GLN A 131 17.20 -2.11 7.74
CA GLN A 131 16.71 -0.98 6.96
C GLN A 131 15.54 -0.27 7.64
N LEU A 132 14.57 -1.03 8.16
CA LEU A 132 13.38 -0.52 8.85
C LEU A 132 13.73 0.23 10.13
N GLN A 133 14.76 -0.21 10.87
CA GLN A 133 15.18 0.45 12.10
C GLN A 133 15.57 1.92 11.88
N VAL A 134 16.16 2.25 10.74
CA VAL A 134 16.52 3.63 10.38
C VAL A 134 15.27 4.47 10.12
N LEU A 135 14.22 3.87 9.55
CA LEU A 135 12.98 4.55 9.14
C LEU A 135 12.04 4.87 10.30
N LYS A 136 12.18 4.23 11.46
CA LYS A 136 11.36 4.51 12.66
C LYS A 136 11.49 5.96 13.14
N SER A 137 12.59 6.64 12.79
CA SER A 137 12.82 8.07 13.06
C SER A 137 12.55 8.99 11.88
N SER A 138 11.88 8.50 10.83
CA SER A 138 11.53 9.30 9.66
C SER A 138 10.65 10.50 10.02
N THR A 139 10.86 11.62 9.36
CA THR A 139 10.00 12.82 9.49
C THR A 139 8.60 12.59 8.91
N SER A 140 8.44 11.66 7.98
CA SER A 140 7.13 11.21 7.49
C SER A 140 6.53 10.21 8.47
N LYS A 141 5.40 10.60 9.09
CA LYS A 141 4.67 9.71 10.00
C LYS A 141 4.17 8.43 9.32
N LEU A 142 3.79 8.52 8.04
CA LEU A 142 3.34 7.35 7.27
C LEU A 142 4.49 6.36 7.06
N ILE A 143 5.64 6.83 6.57
CA ILE A 143 6.82 5.97 6.38
C ILE A 143 7.28 5.35 7.71
N ALA A 144 7.28 6.13 8.79
CA ALA A 144 7.66 5.63 10.11
C ALA A 144 6.67 4.57 10.62
N ASN A 145 5.37 4.76 10.41
CA ASN A 145 4.33 3.81 10.78
C ASN A 145 4.45 2.49 9.97
N ASP A 146 4.56 2.60 8.65
CA ASP A 146 4.73 1.42 7.78
C ASP A 146 6.00 0.63 8.12
N ALA A 147 7.10 1.35 8.42
CA ALA A 147 8.34 0.73 8.84
C ALA A 147 8.21 0.03 10.22
N MET A 148 7.45 0.62 11.14
CA MET A 148 7.19 0.02 12.45
C MET A 148 6.31 -1.21 12.31
N GLU A 149 5.23 -1.16 11.54
CA GLU A 149 4.33 -2.29 11.27
C GLU A 149 5.10 -3.49 10.71
N LEU A 150 5.86 -3.30 9.62
CA LEU A 150 6.65 -4.38 9.02
C LEU A 150 7.74 -4.88 9.97
N SER A 151 8.38 -3.99 10.74
CA SER A 151 9.39 -4.36 11.72
C SER A 151 8.81 -5.21 12.86
N LEU A 152 7.62 -4.87 13.37
CA LEU A 152 6.92 -5.65 14.40
C LEU A 152 6.51 -7.01 13.85
N ARG A 153 5.92 -7.06 12.65
CA ARG A 153 5.58 -8.32 11.97
C ARG A 153 6.79 -9.25 11.89
N ILE A 154 7.95 -8.73 11.48
CA ILE A 154 9.19 -9.54 11.44
C ILE A 154 9.58 -10.00 12.84
N THR A 155 9.61 -9.10 13.83
CA THR A 155 10.06 -9.41 15.19
C THR A 155 9.16 -10.45 15.86
N ASP A 156 7.85 -10.28 15.77
CA ASP A 156 6.87 -11.12 16.44
C ASP A 156 6.80 -12.52 15.83
N ASN A 157 7.12 -12.64 14.53
CA ASN A 157 7.03 -13.89 13.78
C ASN A 157 8.36 -14.62 13.55
N LEU A 158 9.51 -14.03 13.89
CA LEU A 158 10.79 -14.76 13.91
C LEU A 158 10.97 -15.59 15.17
N GLY A 159 10.25 -15.29 16.25
CA GLY A 159 10.24 -16.05 17.50
C GLY A 159 11.61 -16.26 18.15
N LEU A 160 11.61 -16.95 19.32
CA LEU A 160 12.84 -17.36 20.03
C LEU A 160 13.57 -18.51 19.30
N ASP A 161 12.87 -19.28 18.52
CA ASP A 161 13.35 -20.47 17.80
C ASP A 161 13.88 -20.14 16.41
N SER A 162 13.84 -18.87 15.99
CA SER A 162 14.28 -18.40 14.67
C SER A 162 13.63 -19.16 13.49
N ASN A 163 12.45 -19.73 13.68
CA ASN A 163 11.71 -20.38 12.61
C ASN A 163 11.10 -19.36 11.66
N SER A 164 11.78 -19.07 10.57
CA SER A 164 11.34 -18.11 9.57
C SER A 164 10.36 -18.67 8.53
N VAL A 165 10.07 -19.99 8.58
CA VAL A 165 9.25 -20.63 7.55
C VAL A 165 7.86 -20.03 7.42
N PRO A 166 7.06 -19.84 8.50
CA PRO A 166 5.74 -19.22 8.39
C PRO A 166 5.81 -17.83 7.79
N LEU A 167 6.76 -17.00 8.25
CA LEU A 167 6.96 -15.65 7.74
C LEU A 167 7.37 -15.64 6.26
N SER A 168 8.13 -16.63 5.81
CA SER A 168 8.51 -16.77 4.40
C SER A 168 7.31 -17.12 3.51
N TYR A 169 6.38 -17.95 4.00
CA TYR A 169 5.11 -18.19 3.29
C TYR A 169 4.30 -16.89 3.17
N PHE A 170 4.19 -16.15 4.26
CA PHE A 170 3.46 -14.88 4.26
C PHE A 170 4.10 -13.85 3.32
N ALA A 171 5.42 -13.66 3.39
CA ALA A 171 6.16 -12.76 2.51
C ALA A 171 5.97 -13.12 1.02
N ARG A 172 5.96 -14.42 0.70
CA ARG A 172 5.67 -14.91 -0.65
C ARG A 172 4.23 -14.59 -1.07
N ALA A 173 3.26 -14.78 -0.19
CA ALA A 173 1.86 -14.48 -0.49
C ALA A 173 1.66 -12.99 -0.77
N GLU A 174 2.27 -12.12 0.04
CA GLU A 174 2.21 -10.67 -0.15
C GLU A 174 2.86 -10.24 -1.48
N LEU A 175 4.01 -10.82 -1.84
CA LEU A 175 4.63 -10.57 -3.15
C LEU A 175 3.73 -11.02 -4.30
N LEU A 176 3.13 -12.21 -4.22
CA LEU A 176 2.21 -12.71 -5.24
C LEU A 176 0.99 -11.81 -5.41
N ARG A 177 0.44 -11.29 -4.30
CA ARG A 177 -0.63 -10.28 -4.37
C ARG A 177 -0.16 -9.01 -5.07
N TYR A 178 1.02 -8.50 -4.72
CA TYR A 178 1.62 -7.34 -5.38
C TYR A 178 1.75 -7.55 -6.89
N GLN A 179 2.09 -8.75 -7.33
CA GLN A 179 2.20 -9.17 -8.73
C GLN A 179 0.84 -9.50 -9.38
N HIS A 180 -0.29 -9.20 -8.74
CA HIS A 180 -1.65 -9.51 -9.18
C HIS A 180 -1.93 -11.03 -9.38
N ARG A 181 -1.08 -11.89 -8.81
CA ARG A 181 -1.22 -13.36 -8.84
C ARG A 181 -2.08 -13.84 -7.67
N TYR A 182 -3.31 -13.36 -7.60
CA TYR A 182 -4.19 -13.47 -6.43
C TYR A 182 -4.52 -14.92 -6.05
N ASP A 183 -4.78 -15.81 -7.03
CA ASP A 183 -5.10 -17.20 -6.73
C ASP A 183 -3.91 -17.96 -6.14
N GLU A 184 -2.71 -17.67 -6.62
CA GLU A 184 -1.49 -18.25 -6.07
C GLU A 184 -1.19 -17.68 -4.66
N SER A 185 -1.44 -16.40 -4.44
CA SER A 185 -1.32 -15.79 -3.12
C SER A 185 -2.26 -16.47 -2.11
N LEU A 186 -3.54 -16.66 -2.46
CA LEU A 186 -4.51 -17.35 -1.62
C LEU A 186 -4.08 -18.80 -1.33
N ALA A 187 -3.59 -19.55 -2.33
CA ALA A 187 -3.11 -20.91 -2.13
C ALA A 187 -1.91 -20.98 -1.16
N VAL A 188 -1.02 -19.97 -1.21
CA VAL A 188 0.11 -19.89 -0.25
C VAL A 188 -0.40 -19.57 1.16
N LEU A 189 -1.39 -18.65 1.31
CA LEU A 189 -2.01 -18.36 2.62
C LEU A 189 -2.78 -19.56 3.18
N ASP A 190 -3.44 -20.35 2.34
CA ASP A 190 -4.09 -21.60 2.76
C ASP A 190 -3.05 -22.60 3.27
N SER A 191 -1.97 -22.80 2.51
CA SER A 191 -0.86 -23.68 2.91
C SER A 191 -0.20 -23.25 4.21
N LEU A 192 -0.04 -21.93 4.42
CA LEU A 192 0.47 -21.40 5.69
C LEU A 192 -0.45 -21.74 6.86
N ASN A 193 -1.75 -21.51 6.69
CA ASN A 193 -2.73 -21.75 7.75
C ASN A 193 -2.89 -23.28 8.07
N GLU A 194 -2.75 -24.13 7.07
CA GLU A 194 -2.79 -25.58 7.25
C GLU A 194 -1.52 -26.12 7.92
N ALA A 195 -0.35 -25.63 7.51
CA ALA A 195 0.93 -26.08 8.06
C ALA A 195 1.22 -25.55 9.47
N PHE A 196 0.70 -24.36 9.81
CA PHE A 196 0.96 -23.68 11.06
C PHE A 196 -0.35 -23.13 11.68
N PRO A 197 -1.28 -24.01 12.08
CA PRO A 197 -2.56 -23.59 12.64
C PRO A 197 -2.37 -22.81 13.95
N GLY A 198 -3.04 -21.66 14.06
CA GLY A 198 -2.95 -20.79 15.25
C GLY A 198 -1.65 -20.02 15.37
N HIS A 199 -0.88 -19.88 14.28
CA HIS A 199 0.30 -19.02 14.25
C HIS A 199 -0.06 -17.54 14.46
N ALA A 200 0.89 -16.77 14.98
CA ALA A 200 0.73 -15.33 15.26
C ALA A 200 0.34 -14.51 14.02
N LEU A 201 0.64 -14.96 12.80
CA LEU A 201 0.23 -14.34 11.53
C LEU A 201 -1.28 -14.44 11.20
N GLY A 202 -2.13 -14.88 12.11
CA GLY A 202 -3.55 -15.07 11.86
C GLY A 202 -4.30 -13.78 11.45
N ASP A 203 -3.97 -12.67 12.07
CA ASP A 203 -4.46 -11.32 11.78
C ASP A 203 -3.91 -10.81 10.44
N ASP A 204 -2.59 -10.94 10.21
CA ASP A 204 -1.92 -10.61 8.95
C ASP A 204 -2.54 -11.39 7.77
N ILE A 205 -2.82 -12.68 7.93
CA ILE A 205 -3.48 -13.51 6.91
C ILE A 205 -4.88 -12.97 6.58
N LEU A 206 -5.67 -12.60 7.60
CA LEU A 206 -7.01 -12.03 7.38
C LEU A 206 -6.93 -10.68 6.66
N TYR A 207 -5.97 -9.84 7.04
CA TYR A 207 -5.78 -8.55 6.40
C TYR A 207 -5.30 -8.69 4.95
N GLU A 208 -4.43 -9.67 4.67
CA GLU A 208 -3.98 -9.95 3.29
C GLU A 208 -5.11 -10.52 2.43
N ARG A 209 -5.96 -11.40 2.97
CA ARG A 209 -7.18 -11.88 2.29
C ARG A 209 -8.15 -10.74 1.99
N TYR A 210 -8.33 -9.80 2.93
CA TYR A 210 -9.07 -8.56 2.67
C TYR A 210 -8.51 -7.81 1.47
N ARG A 211 -7.20 -7.57 1.42
CA ARG A 211 -6.54 -6.85 0.32
C ARG A 211 -6.76 -7.55 -1.03
N ILE A 212 -6.69 -8.88 -1.05
CA ILE A 212 -6.95 -9.68 -2.26
C ILE A 212 -8.42 -9.58 -2.68
N ALA A 213 -9.35 -9.75 -1.75
CA ALA A 213 -10.78 -9.65 -2.02
C ALA A 213 -11.17 -8.26 -2.54
N TYR A 214 -10.61 -7.20 -1.91
CA TYR A 214 -10.80 -5.81 -2.35
C TYR A 214 -10.27 -5.60 -3.79
N ALA A 215 -9.06 -6.05 -4.08
CA ALA A 215 -8.46 -5.94 -5.42
C ALA A 215 -9.23 -6.72 -6.50
N ARG A 216 -10.00 -7.74 -6.09
CA ARG A 216 -10.89 -8.53 -6.98
C ARG A 216 -12.33 -8.01 -7.00
N HIS A 217 -12.60 -6.83 -6.43
CA HIS A 217 -13.93 -6.20 -6.31
C HIS A 217 -14.98 -7.07 -5.56
N ARG A 218 -14.52 -7.98 -4.69
CA ARG A 218 -15.38 -8.82 -3.84
C ARG A 218 -15.57 -8.11 -2.49
N TYR A 219 -16.32 -7.02 -2.51
CA TYR A 219 -16.35 -6.08 -1.39
C TYR A 219 -17.02 -6.65 -0.13
N GLU A 220 -18.05 -7.48 -0.25
CA GLU A 220 -18.68 -8.17 0.88
C GLU A 220 -17.72 -9.18 1.53
N GLU A 221 -16.96 -9.94 0.71
CA GLU A 221 -15.93 -10.86 1.19
C GLU A 221 -14.81 -10.09 1.90
N ALA A 222 -14.38 -8.97 1.33
CA ALA A 222 -13.39 -8.07 1.93
C ALA A 222 -13.85 -7.56 3.29
N ALA A 223 -15.10 -7.08 3.41
CA ALA A 223 -15.68 -6.66 4.69
C ALA A 223 -15.73 -7.79 5.71
N GLY A 224 -16.05 -9.02 5.26
CA GLY A 224 -16.06 -10.22 6.09
C GLY A 224 -14.69 -10.53 6.70
N HIS A 225 -13.59 -10.40 5.93
CA HIS A 225 -12.24 -10.62 6.43
C HIS A 225 -11.84 -9.59 7.49
N LEU A 226 -12.12 -8.29 7.26
CA LEU A 226 -11.83 -7.24 8.24
C LEU A 226 -12.66 -7.39 9.51
N THR A 227 -13.95 -7.70 9.38
CA THR A 227 -14.83 -7.95 10.54
C THR A 227 -14.30 -9.10 11.37
N LYS A 228 -13.90 -10.21 10.74
CA LYS A 228 -13.33 -11.38 11.42
C LYS A 228 -11.99 -11.03 12.12
N LEU A 229 -11.15 -10.18 11.51
CA LEU A 229 -9.93 -9.69 12.14
C LEU A 229 -10.25 -8.93 13.42
N LEU A 230 -11.19 -7.97 13.36
CA LEU A 230 -11.60 -7.14 14.50
C LEU A 230 -12.28 -7.94 15.64
N GLU A 231 -12.88 -9.09 15.32
CA GLU A 231 -13.48 -9.99 16.30
C GLU A 231 -12.44 -10.89 16.99
N LEU A 232 -11.50 -11.46 16.21
CA LEU A 232 -10.53 -12.43 16.71
C LEU A 232 -9.28 -11.79 17.31
N PHE A 233 -8.90 -10.61 16.82
CA PHE A 233 -7.67 -9.90 17.19
C PHE A 233 -7.94 -8.44 17.61
N PRO A 234 -8.81 -8.19 18.63
CA PRO A 234 -9.29 -6.84 18.96
C PRO A 234 -8.21 -5.90 19.55
N PHE A 235 -7.04 -6.40 19.89
CA PHE A 235 -5.94 -5.64 20.49
C PHE A 235 -4.68 -5.65 19.64
N ASP A 236 -4.79 -6.09 18.39
CA ASP A 236 -3.68 -6.16 17.44
C ASP A 236 -3.32 -4.78 16.87
N ILE A 237 -2.09 -4.66 16.37
CA ILE A 237 -1.59 -3.43 15.74
C ILE A 237 -2.37 -3.07 14.46
N LEU A 238 -2.98 -4.05 13.78
CA LEU A 238 -3.75 -3.84 12.54
C LEU A 238 -5.18 -3.37 12.79
N VAL A 239 -5.62 -3.24 14.06
CA VAL A 239 -7.01 -2.89 14.38
C VAL A 239 -7.41 -1.53 13.85
N ASP A 240 -6.57 -0.51 13.95
CA ASP A 240 -6.87 0.82 13.46
C ASP A 240 -6.86 0.90 11.94
N ASN A 241 -5.94 0.21 11.27
CA ASN A 241 -5.94 0.00 9.83
C ASN A 241 -7.23 -0.70 9.37
N ALA A 242 -7.60 -1.79 10.04
CA ALA A 242 -8.80 -2.58 9.71
C ALA A 242 -10.09 -1.77 9.91
N LEU A 243 -10.18 -0.96 10.97
CA LEU A 243 -11.32 -0.08 11.21
C LEU A 243 -11.43 1.02 10.14
N LEU A 244 -10.31 1.66 9.76
CA LEU A 244 -10.33 2.68 8.72
C LEU A 244 -10.76 2.08 7.38
N ASP A 245 -10.14 0.98 6.98
CA ASP A 245 -10.41 0.34 5.69
C ASP A 245 -11.84 -0.24 5.62
N LEU A 246 -12.35 -0.81 6.72
CA LEU A 246 -13.73 -1.29 6.79
C LEU A 246 -14.73 -0.13 6.71
N GLY A 247 -14.43 1.00 7.35
CA GLY A 247 -15.23 2.22 7.26
C GLY A 247 -15.30 2.74 5.83
N ARG A 248 -14.14 2.85 5.16
CA ARG A 248 -14.05 3.24 3.74
C ARG A 248 -14.80 2.27 2.83
N LEU A 249 -14.68 0.98 3.08
CA LEU A 249 -15.33 -0.05 2.28
C LEU A 249 -16.86 0.07 2.37
N TYR A 250 -17.41 0.26 3.57
CA TYR A 250 -18.84 0.50 3.74
C TYR A 250 -19.29 1.83 3.11
N GLU A 251 -18.50 2.92 3.25
CA GLU A 251 -18.82 4.23 2.68
C GLU A 251 -18.78 4.22 1.16
N GLU A 252 -17.68 3.73 0.57
CA GLU A 252 -17.33 3.99 -0.83
C GLU A 252 -17.77 2.88 -1.79
N ARG A 253 -17.90 1.64 -1.29
CA ARG A 253 -18.15 0.46 -2.14
C ARG A 253 -19.45 -0.23 -1.85
N LEU A 254 -19.81 -0.38 -0.58
CA LEU A 254 -21.05 -1.04 -0.17
C LEU A 254 -22.20 -0.07 0.05
N ASN A 255 -21.93 1.24 0.03
CA ASN A 255 -22.93 2.30 0.22
C ASN A 255 -23.75 2.13 1.52
N ASP A 256 -23.14 1.56 2.57
CA ASP A 256 -23.77 1.32 3.88
C ASP A 256 -23.30 2.42 4.85
N THR A 257 -23.94 3.57 4.77
CA THR A 257 -23.62 4.76 5.59
C THR A 257 -23.72 4.47 7.08
N GLU A 258 -24.66 3.64 7.52
CA GLU A 258 -24.85 3.34 8.94
C GLU A 258 -23.67 2.52 9.48
N LYS A 259 -23.25 1.48 8.77
CA LYS A 259 -22.08 0.68 9.16
C LYS A 259 -20.79 1.50 9.05
N ALA A 260 -20.64 2.32 8.01
CA ALA A 260 -19.48 3.22 7.87
C ALA A 260 -19.34 4.13 9.09
N MET A 261 -20.42 4.82 9.48
CA MET A 261 -20.42 5.69 10.65
C MET A 261 -20.06 4.96 11.94
N LYS A 262 -20.68 3.80 12.20
CA LYS A 262 -20.37 2.97 13.38
C LYS A 262 -18.90 2.54 13.41
N THR A 263 -18.33 2.20 12.25
CA THR A 263 -16.94 1.77 12.14
C THR A 263 -15.98 2.91 12.40
N TYR A 264 -16.23 4.11 11.83
CA TYR A 264 -15.43 5.30 12.12
C TYR A 264 -15.55 5.73 13.59
N GLU A 265 -16.76 5.66 14.16
CA GLU A 265 -16.98 5.93 15.58
C GLU A 265 -16.13 5.02 16.48
N ARG A 266 -16.08 3.72 16.20
CA ARG A 266 -15.20 2.78 16.90
C ARG A 266 -13.73 3.20 16.82
N LEU A 267 -13.23 3.56 15.63
CA LEU A 267 -11.86 4.04 15.46
C LEU A 267 -11.60 5.30 16.31
N LEU A 268 -12.52 6.25 16.32
CA LEU A 268 -12.39 7.50 17.05
C LEU A 268 -12.34 7.31 18.58
N PHE A 269 -13.08 6.34 19.11
CA PHE A 269 -13.18 6.10 20.56
C PHE A 269 -12.25 5.00 21.08
N GLU A 270 -12.01 3.95 20.28
CA GLU A 270 -11.20 2.80 20.71
C GLU A 270 -9.71 3.00 20.37
N GLN A 271 -9.38 3.78 19.31
CA GLN A 271 -8.02 3.95 18.79
C GLN A 271 -7.57 5.43 18.80
N THR A 272 -7.73 6.11 19.92
CA THR A 272 -7.51 7.57 20.06
C THR A 272 -6.10 8.04 19.70
N GLY A 273 -5.09 7.17 19.78
CA GLY A 273 -3.70 7.43 19.43
C GLY A 273 -3.35 7.16 17.95
N SER A 274 -4.28 6.62 17.17
CA SER A 274 -4.03 6.27 15.77
C SER A 274 -3.78 7.49 14.89
N ILE A 275 -2.86 7.34 13.94
CA ILE A 275 -2.59 8.36 12.90
C ILE A 275 -3.80 8.57 11.98
N PHE A 276 -4.75 7.66 11.96
CA PHE A 276 -5.95 7.68 11.11
C PHE A 276 -7.14 8.45 11.73
N VAL A 277 -7.06 8.83 13.00
CA VAL A 277 -8.12 9.58 13.69
C VAL A 277 -8.55 10.86 12.96
N PRO A 278 -7.64 11.70 12.41
CA PRO A 278 -8.05 12.90 11.68
C PRO A 278 -8.90 12.59 10.44
N GLU A 279 -8.53 11.56 9.68
CA GLU A 279 -9.29 11.15 8.50
C GLU A 279 -10.65 10.57 8.89
N ALA A 280 -10.69 9.61 9.81
CA ALA A 280 -11.92 9.00 10.28
C ALA A 280 -12.91 10.05 10.81
N ARG A 281 -12.41 11.07 11.54
CA ARG A 281 -13.24 12.18 12.03
C ARG A 281 -13.84 13.00 10.89
N THR A 282 -13.06 13.30 9.86
CA THR A 282 -13.53 14.06 8.69
C THR A 282 -14.62 13.30 7.94
N ARG A 283 -14.41 11.99 7.72
CA ARG A 283 -15.38 11.11 7.05
C ARG A 283 -16.65 10.95 7.87
N TYR A 284 -16.53 10.67 9.17
CA TYR A 284 -17.66 10.56 10.09
C TYR A 284 -18.52 11.82 10.10
N ARG A 285 -17.90 13.00 10.22
CA ARG A 285 -18.61 14.28 10.21
C ARG A 285 -19.33 14.52 8.88
N ARG A 286 -18.69 14.19 7.76
CA ARG A 286 -19.32 14.29 6.42
C ARG A 286 -20.57 13.41 6.32
N LEU A 287 -20.49 12.15 6.76
CA LEU A 287 -21.62 11.22 6.73
C LEU A 287 -22.74 11.63 7.67
N ARG A 288 -22.40 12.27 8.80
CA ARG A 288 -23.38 12.84 9.74
C ARG A 288 -24.09 14.10 9.17
N GLY A 289 -23.53 14.72 8.15
CA GLY A 289 -24.08 15.95 7.54
C GLY A 289 -23.59 17.24 8.17
N ASP A 290 -22.46 17.20 8.87
CA ASP A 290 -21.85 18.39 9.49
C ASP A 290 -21.27 19.33 8.43
N ASP A 291 -21.32 20.64 8.72
CA ASP A 291 -20.56 21.64 7.96
C ASP A 291 -19.05 21.49 8.29
N LEU A 292 -18.27 21.05 7.28
CA LEU A 292 -16.83 20.84 7.44
C LEU A 292 -16.03 22.14 7.41
N ASP A 293 -16.61 23.22 6.87
CA ASP A 293 -16.00 24.55 6.77
C ASP A 293 -16.29 25.42 8.02
N GLY A 294 -17.16 24.92 8.93
CA GLY A 294 -17.48 25.57 10.20
C GLY A 294 -16.35 25.47 11.23
N PRO A 295 -16.33 26.31 12.28
CA PRO A 295 -15.36 26.23 13.35
C PRO A 295 -15.39 24.82 14.00
N PRO A 296 -14.25 24.26 14.43
CA PRO A 296 -14.21 22.95 15.07
C PRO A 296 -15.10 22.94 16.32
N GLU A 297 -15.97 21.94 16.40
CA GLU A 297 -16.79 21.70 17.59
C GLU A 297 -15.89 21.55 18.83
N PRO A 298 -16.23 22.18 19.97
CA PRO A 298 -15.43 22.04 21.19
C PRO A 298 -15.30 20.56 21.55
N ALA A 299 -14.09 20.13 21.88
CA ALA A 299 -13.80 18.76 22.31
C ALA A 299 -14.78 18.34 23.41
N ALA A 300 -15.40 17.17 23.25
CA ALA A 300 -16.26 16.59 24.28
C ALA A 300 -15.50 16.57 25.63
N PRO A 301 -16.15 16.93 26.74
CA PRO A 301 -15.49 16.93 28.03
C PRO A 301 -14.94 15.56 28.35
N SER A 302 -13.65 15.51 28.68
CA SER A 302 -12.99 14.29 29.17
C SER A 302 -13.80 13.68 30.30
N PRO A 303 -14.03 12.37 30.34
CA PRO A 303 -14.64 11.73 31.48
C PRO A 303 -13.79 12.08 32.71
N GLN A 304 -14.42 12.72 33.71
CA GLN A 304 -13.77 12.99 34.98
C GLN A 304 -13.51 11.67 35.73
N PRO A 305 -12.39 11.57 36.47
CA PRO A 305 -11.96 10.34 37.14
C PRO A 305 -12.92 9.84 38.21
#